data_1d413fb9985593c799a15cfb1f6a7d9a
#
_entry.id   1d413fb9985593c799a15cfb1f6a7d9a
#
_cell.length_a   1.000
_cell.length_b   1.000
_cell.length_c   1.000
_cell.angle_alpha   90.00
_cell.angle_beta   90.00
_cell.angle_gamma   90.00
#
_symmetry.space_group_name_H-M   'P 1'
#
loop_
_entity.id
_entity.type
_entity.pdbx_description
1 polymer ?
#
loop_
_entity_poly.entity_id
_entity_poly.type
_entity_poly.pdbx_seq_one_letter_code
_entity_poly.pdbx_strand_id
1 'polypeptide(L)'
;GKSILIEIAASWCPTCRAQKPIIEGLLDSAKFRGMVAFRIDFDDQADEVRAMGAQTQSTLITFKGMEEAGRSVGDTNPESIEELLGRAI
;
A
#
# COMPACT_ATOMS: atom_id res chain seq x y z
N GLY A 1 -16.16 -7.84 -3.48
CA GLY A 1 -14.76 -8.11 -3.37
C GLY A 1 -14.10 -7.52 -2.14
N LYS A 2 -13.01 -8.13 -1.73
CA LYS A 2 -12.26 -7.63 -0.58
C LYS A 2 -11.46 -6.39 -0.95
N SER A 3 -11.31 -5.50 0.02
CA SER A 3 -10.44 -4.34 -0.10
C SER A 3 -9.04 -4.74 0.34
N ILE A 4 -8.06 -4.57 -0.54
CA ILE A 4 -6.69 -5.02 -0.29
C ILE A 4 -5.72 -3.88 -0.53
N LEU A 5 -4.74 -3.75 0.37
CA LEU A 5 -3.62 -2.84 0.21
C LEU A 5 -2.34 -3.66 0.13
N ILE A 6 -1.54 -3.41 -0.89
CA ILE A 6 -0.20 -3.98 -1.03
C ILE A 6 0.81 -2.86 -0.80
N GLU A 7 1.72 -3.07 0.16
CA GLU A 7 2.80 -2.13 0.46
C GLU A 7 4.13 -2.73 -0.01
N ILE A 8 4.73 -2.12 -1.01
CA ILE A 8 6.10 -2.49 -1.41
C ILE A 8 7.05 -1.64 -0.59
N ALA A 9 7.77 -2.24 0.33
CA ALA A 9 8.57 -1.50 1.31
C ALA A 9 9.96 -2.11 1.47
N ALA A 10 10.88 -1.32 2.03
CA ALA A 10 12.21 -1.76 2.37
C ALA A 10 12.58 -1.23 3.75
N SER A 11 13.34 -2.01 4.52
CA SER A 11 13.70 -1.65 5.88
C SER A 11 14.56 -0.38 5.95
N TRP A 12 15.33 -0.11 4.89
CA TRP A 12 16.22 1.05 4.81
C TRP A 12 15.55 2.31 4.27
N CYS A 13 14.30 2.23 3.86
CA CYS A 13 13.62 3.29 3.11
C CYS A 13 13.00 4.35 4.04
N PRO A 14 13.48 5.60 4.03
CA PRO A 14 12.89 6.66 4.87
C PRO A 14 11.45 6.98 4.49
N THR A 15 11.13 6.96 3.19
CA THR A 15 9.77 7.21 2.71
C THR A 15 8.80 6.15 3.21
N CYS A 16 9.23 4.89 3.20
CA CYS A 16 8.41 3.78 3.73
C CYS A 16 8.15 3.97 5.22
N ARG A 17 9.14 4.43 5.97
CA ARG A 17 8.99 4.71 7.40
C ARG A 17 8.01 5.85 7.65
N ALA A 18 8.00 6.87 6.77
CA ALA A 18 7.05 7.97 6.88
C ALA A 18 5.62 7.51 6.55
N GLN A 19 5.47 6.58 5.62
CA GLN A 19 4.16 6.03 5.25
C GLN A 19 3.54 5.17 6.34
N LYS A 20 4.37 4.47 7.10
CA LYS A 20 3.89 3.45 8.05
C LYS A 20 2.88 3.97 9.06
N PRO A 21 3.14 5.04 9.83
CA PRO A 21 2.15 5.52 10.80
C PRO A 21 0.90 6.05 10.13
N ILE A 22 1.00 6.61 8.93
CA ILE A 22 -0.16 7.09 8.18
C ILE A 22 -1.06 5.92 7.83
N ILE A 23 -0.48 4.86 7.27
CA ILE A 23 -1.22 3.68 6.86
C ILE A 23 -1.83 2.98 8.07
N GLU A 24 -1.06 2.81 9.15
CA GLU A 24 -1.57 2.18 10.37
C GLU A 24 -2.75 2.93 10.94
N GLY A 25 -2.68 4.27 10.96
CA GLY A 25 -3.79 5.08 11.45
C GLY A 25 -5.03 4.93 10.59
N LEU A 26 -4.87 4.89 9.27
CA LEU A 26 -6.00 4.72 8.37
C LEU A 26 -6.63 3.34 8.49
N LEU A 27 -5.80 2.28 8.57
CA LEU A 27 -6.31 0.91 8.71
C LEU A 27 -7.03 0.69 10.03
N ASP A 28 -6.70 1.47 11.05
CA ASP A 28 -7.35 1.42 12.36
C ASP A 28 -8.69 2.17 12.36
N SER A 29 -8.93 3.01 11.37
CA SER A 29 -10.16 3.78 11.30
C SER A 29 -11.35 2.89 10.93
N ALA A 30 -12.57 3.32 11.30
CA ALA A 30 -13.78 2.58 11.01
C ALA A 30 -13.97 2.36 9.50
N LYS A 31 -13.60 3.34 8.70
CA LYS A 31 -13.77 3.30 7.24
C LYS A 31 -12.99 2.16 6.59
N PHE A 32 -11.78 1.88 7.10
CA PHE A 32 -10.88 0.91 6.47
C PHE A 32 -10.66 -0.35 7.30
N ARG A 33 -11.46 -0.55 8.34
CA ARG A 33 -11.25 -1.67 9.27
C ARG A 33 -11.32 -3.05 8.60
N GLY A 34 -12.08 -3.17 7.52
CA GLY A 34 -12.18 -4.42 6.77
C GLY A 34 -11.10 -4.63 5.72
N MET A 35 -10.21 -3.65 5.53
CA MET A 35 -9.16 -3.75 4.53
C MET A 35 -8.05 -4.69 5.01
N VAL A 36 -7.58 -5.56 4.11
CA VAL A 36 -6.47 -6.47 4.38
C VAL A 36 -5.21 -5.86 3.77
N ALA A 37 -4.16 -5.73 4.57
CA ALA A 37 -2.89 -5.17 4.11
C ALA A 37 -1.82 -6.25 4.07
N PHE A 38 -1.09 -6.30 2.95
CA PHE A 38 0.06 -7.18 2.77
C PHE A 38 1.30 -6.33 2.52
N ARG A 39 2.40 -6.71 3.16
CA ARG A 39 3.68 -6.06 2.93
C ARG A 39 4.57 -6.97 2.11
N ILE A 40 5.11 -6.43 1.03
CA ILE A 40 6.09 -7.14 0.18
C ILE A 40 7.43 -6.45 0.37
N ASP A 41 8.45 -7.23 0.73
CA ASP A 41 9.80 -6.69 0.93
C ASP A 41 10.48 -6.51 -0.43
N PHE A 42 10.86 -5.29 -0.73
CA PHE A 42 11.45 -4.94 -2.02
C PHE A 42 12.74 -5.72 -2.29
N ASP A 43 13.55 -5.93 -1.27
CA ASP A 43 14.85 -6.59 -1.43
C ASP A 43 14.74 -8.12 -1.43
N ASP A 44 13.91 -8.66 -0.51
CA ASP A 44 13.84 -10.12 -0.30
C ASP A 44 12.80 -10.81 -1.18
N GLN A 45 11.83 -10.04 -1.71
CA GLN A 45 10.73 -10.60 -2.50
C GLN A 45 10.69 -9.99 -3.90
N ALA A 46 11.84 -9.99 -4.56
CA ALA A 46 11.99 -9.36 -5.88
C ALA A 46 11.01 -9.91 -6.92
N ASP A 47 10.71 -11.21 -6.87
CA ASP A 47 9.78 -11.82 -7.82
C ASP A 47 8.36 -11.30 -7.63
N GLU A 48 7.92 -11.15 -6.35
CA GLU A 48 6.61 -10.61 -6.03
C GLU A 48 6.51 -9.14 -6.43
N VAL A 49 7.59 -8.38 -6.23
CA VAL A 49 7.65 -6.98 -6.65
C VAL A 49 7.44 -6.86 -8.16
N ARG A 50 8.13 -7.70 -8.93
CA ARG A 50 7.99 -7.71 -10.39
C ARG A 50 6.58 -8.16 -10.81
N ALA A 51 6.04 -9.16 -10.13
CA ALA A 51 4.69 -9.65 -10.43
C ALA A 51 3.63 -8.56 -10.23
N MET A 52 3.85 -7.64 -9.29
CA MET A 52 2.96 -6.51 -9.05
C MET A 52 3.20 -5.35 -10.03
N GLY A 53 4.17 -5.47 -10.92
CA GLY A 53 4.52 -4.39 -11.84
C GLY A 53 5.18 -3.22 -11.18
N ALA A 54 5.74 -3.41 -9.99
CA ALA A 54 6.40 -2.35 -9.24
C ALA A 54 7.89 -2.31 -9.57
N GLN A 55 8.45 -1.11 -9.59
CA GLN A 55 9.86 -0.90 -9.93
C GLN A 55 10.65 -0.30 -8.78
N THR A 56 9.98 0.09 -7.70
CA THR A 56 10.64 0.75 -6.57
C THR A 56 9.90 0.47 -5.28
N GLN A 57 10.60 0.65 -4.17
CA GLN A 57 10.00 0.63 -2.84
C GLN A 57 9.09 1.85 -2.66
N SER A 58 8.34 1.91 -1.57
CA SER A 58 7.35 2.95 -1.28
C SER A 58 6.18 2.96 -2.26
N THR A 59 5.95 1.86 -2.95
CA THR A 59 4.81 1.71 -3.85
C THR A 59 3.63 1.17 -3.06
N LEU A 60 2.48 1.85 -3.18
CA LEU A 60 1.23 1.41 -2.58
C LEU A 60 0.26 1.06 -3.70
N ILE A 61 -0.32 -0.13 -3.63
CA ILE A 61 -1.27 -0.60 -4.64
C ILE A 61 -2.51 -1.07 -3.92
N THR A 62 -3.68 -0.61 -4.38
CA THR A 62 -4.94 -1.06 -3.80
C THR A 62 -5.72 -1.88 -4.82
N PHE A 63 -6.44 -2.87 -4.29
CA PHE A 63 -7.28 -3.75 -5.09
C PHE A 63 -8.67 -3.80 -4.50
N LYS A 64 -9.66 -3.84 -5.37
CA LYS A 64 -11.03 -4.19 -4.99
C LYS A 64 -11.31 -5.55 -5.60
N GLY A 65 -11.28 -6.59 -4.76
CA GLY A 65 -11.29 -7.96 -5.26
C GLY A 65 -10.02 -8.23 -6.04
N MET A 66 -10.16 -8.65 -7.28
CA MET A 66 -9.03 -8.96 -8.15
C MET A 66 -8.63 -7.79 -9.07
N GLU A 67 -9.33 -6.67 -8.98
CA GLU A 67 -9.06 -5.51 -9.83
C GLU A 67 -8.23 -4.46 -9.11
N GLU A 68 -7.18 -4.00 -9.76
CA GLU A 68 -6.37 -2.92 -9.21
C GLU A 68 -7.20 -1.63 -9.21
N ALA A 69 -7.35 -1.03 -8.04
CA ALA A 69 -8.13 0.19 -7.87
C ALA A 69 -7.28 1.46 -8.01
N GLY A 70 -5.98 1.36 -7.70
CA GLY A 70 -5.05 2.46 -7.85
C GLY A 70 -3.69 2.12 -7.34
N ARG A 71 -2.72 2.99 -7.63
CA ARG A 71 -1.36 2.86 -7.09
C ARG A 71 -0.72 4.24 -6.99
N SER A 72 0.25 4.34 -6.09
CA SER A 72 1.08 5.54 -5.95
C SER A 72 2.49 5.14 -5.56
N VAL A 73 3.45 6.01 -5.87
CA VAL A 73 4.85 5.77 -5.56
C VAL A 73 5.37 6.97 -4.74
N GLY A 74 5.92 6.68 -3.57
CA GLY A 74 6.56 7.70 -2.75
C GLY A 74 5.62 8.69 -2.09
N ASP A 75 4.33 8.38 -2.03
CA ASP A 75 3.33 9.27 -1.44
C ASP A 75 3.42 9.26 0.08
N THR A 76 3.60 10.44 0.69
CA THR A 76 3.63 10.60 2.15
C THR A 76 2.55 11.58 2.63
N ASN A 77 1.61 11.92 1.76
CA ASN A 77 0.52 12.82 2.10
C ASN A 77 -0.66 12.01 2.65
N PRO A 78 -1.09 12.25 3.92
CA PRO A 78 -2.17 11.46 4.52
C PRO A 78 -3.48 11.49 3.73
N GLU A 79 -3.84 12.64 3.19
CA GLU A 79 -5.09 12.76 2.44
C GLU A 79 -5.03 12.00 1.11
N SER A 80 -3.89 12.06 0.44
CA SER A 80 -3.66 11.35 -0.82
C SER A 80 -3.68 9.84 -0.61
N ILE A 81 -3.05 9.36 0.46
CA ILE A 81 -3.05 7.94 0.80
C ILE A 81 -4.46 7.47 1.17
N GLU A 82 -5.20 8.29 1.92
CA GLU A 82 -6.59 7.97 2.27
C GLU A 82 -7.45 7.84 1.00
N GLU A 83 -7.28 8.73 0.04
CA GLU A 83 -8.00 8.65 -1.23
C GLU A 83 -7.67 7.35 -1.96
N LEU A 84 -6.39 6.98 -2.01
CA LEU A 84 -5.96 5.76 -2.66
C LEU A 84 -6.62 4.52 -2.03
N LEU A 85 -6.60 4.43 -0.70
CA LEU A 85 -7.26 3.34 0.01
C LEU A 85 -8.76 3.34 -0.24
N GLY A 86 -9.36 4.51 -0.31
CA GLY A 86 -10.78 4.68 -0.57
C GLY A 86 -11.25 4.12 -1.90
N ARG A 87 -10.35 4.07 -2.88
CA ARG A 87 -10.68 3.51 -4.20
C ARG A 87 -10.96 2.02 -4.18
N ALA A 88 -10.50 1.34 -3.15
CA ALA A 88 -10.67 -0.12 -3.01
C ALA A 88 -11.89 -0.52 -2.19
N ILE A 89 -12.67 0.45 -1.75
CA ILE A 89 -13.87 0.17 -0.93
C ILE A 89 -15.14 0.09 -1.78
#